data_9b1d8b7577f6c9336e6d4da422c9a729
#
_entry.id   9b1d8b7577f6c9336e6d4da422c9a729
#
_cell.length_a   1.000
_cell.length_b   1.000
_cell.length_c   1.000
_cell.angle_alpha   90.00
_cell.angle_beta   90.00
_cell.angle_gamma   90.00
#
_symmetry.space_group_name_H-M   'P 1'
#
loop_
_entity.id
_entity.type
_entity.pdbx_description
1 polymer ?
#
loop_
_entity_poly.entity_id
_entity_poly.type
_entity_poly.pdbx_seq_one_letter_code
_entity_poly.pdbx_strand_id
1 'polypeptide(L)'
;MNALPAMQGLWLDSRLLSFRDDLPVPTPPPGEALIRVRCVGVCSTDLELLKGYYLYSGIPGHEFVGQVEQAMGAEHWLGRRVVGEIGAACGRCSACLGGRKNHCEGRTVLGIVNRHGAMAEWLALPVENLHAVPENLPDEAAVFAEPLAAALRIQEQRPIGRGEQVLVVGAGKLGNLVAQSLGPTGCDLLVIGRHSENLDLLARRGIRTGTAEALPERSMDVVVECTGNPAGIALARRAVRPGGTVVLKSTYRGEASLDLSGLVVDEVTLLGSRCGPFTPALDLLARKEVEVASLIHARYPLREGKEAFAHAARPGVLKVLLYA
;
A
#
# COMPACT_ATOMS: atom_id res chain seq x y z
N MET A 1 -1.98 -16.41 -34.75
CA MET A 1 -2.47 -15.61 -33.59
C MET A 1 -2.21 -14.17 -33.95
N ASN A 2 -3.25 -13.37 -34.15
CA ASN A 2 -3.08 -11.94 -34.38
C ASN A 2 -2.49 -11.33 -33.10
N ALA A 3 -1.37 -10.61 -33.21
CA ALA A 3 -0.83 -9.84 -32.10
C ALA A 3 -1.94 -8.92 -31.59
N LEU A 4 -2.14 -8.87 -30.27
CA LEU A 4 -3.04 -7.90 -29.68
C LEU A 4 -2.53 -6.49 -30.06
N PRO A 5 -3.44 -5.52 -30.31
CA PRO A 5 -3.02 -4.15 -30.61
C PRO A 5 -2.18 -3.60 -29.44
N ALA A 6 -1.38 -2.58 -29.75
CA ALA A 6 -0.63 -1.87 -28.72
C ALA A 6 -1.59 -1.28 -27.67
N MET A 7 -1.13 -1.19 -26.41
CA MET A 7 -1.89 -0.64 -25.30
C MET A 7 -1.37 0.71 -24.85
N GLN A 8 -2.23 1.47 -24.22
CA GLN A 8 -1.88 2.71 -23.52
C GLN A 8 -1.38 2.43 -22.11
N GLY A 9 -0.41 3.24 -21.66
CA GLY A 9 0.12 3.13 -20.32
C GLY A 9 1.10 4.25 -19.96
N LEU A 10 1.41 4.33 -18.68
CA LEU A 10 2.50 5.16 -18.18
C LEU A 10 3.79 4.36 -18.22
N TRP A 11 4.86 5.01 -18.64
CA TRP A 11 6.19 4.43 -18.66
C TRP A 11 7.14 5.27 -17.83
N LEU A 12 7.76 4.63 -16.87
CA LEU A 12 8.84 5.22 -16.08
C LEU A 12 10.17 4.73 -16.62
N ASP A 13 11.04 5.66 -16.98
CA ASP A 13 12.43 5.39 -17.33
C ASP A 13 13.33 6.50 -16.84
N SER A 14 14.46 6.13 -16.23
CA SER A 14 15.45 7.09 -15.73
C SER A 14 14.81 8.22 -14.90
N ARG A 15 13.81 7.90 -14.08
CA ARG A 15 12.99 8.81 -13.24
C ARG A 15 12.05 9.74 -14.03
N LEU A 16 11.93 9.57 -15.33
CA LEU A 16 11.01 10.32 -16.17
C LEU A 16 9.76 9.50 -16.43
N LEU A 17 8.61 10.05 -16.06
CA LEU A 17 7.32 9.47 -16.34
C LEU A 17 6.79 10.00 -17.66
N SER A 18 6.34 9.11 -18.54
CA SER A 18 5.73 9.45 -19.82
C SER A 18 4.46 8.62 -20.05
N PHE A 19 3.51 9.19 -20.77
CA PHE A 19 2.39 8.43 -21.34
C PHE A 19 2.84 7.85 -22.69
N ARG A 20 2.48 6.60 -22.96
CA ARG A 20 2.77 5.88 -24.21
C ARG A 20 1.49 5.17 -24.68
N ASP A 21 1.30 5.08 -25.99
CA ASP A 21 0.19 4.40 -26.66
C ASP A 21 0.67 3.24 -27.56
N ASP A 22 1.95 2.92 -27.48
CA ASP A 22 2.64 1.91 -28.28
C ASP A 22 3.21 0.75 -27.45
N LEU A 23 2.74 0.59 -26.21
CA LEU A 23 3.22 -0.47 -25.32
C LEU A 23 2.67 -1.84 -25.74
N PRO A 24 3.46 -2.93 -25.66
CA PRO A 24 2.97 -4.26 -26.00
C PRO A 24 1.97 -4.73 -24.94
N VAL A 25 0.84 -5.28 -25.39
CA VAL A 25 -0.08 -6.00 -24.47
C VAL A 25 0.63 -7.26 -23.95
N PRO A 26 0.64 -7.51 -22.63
CA PRO A 26 1.32 -8.67 -22.08
C PRO A 26 0.70 -9.99 -22.58
N THR A 27 1.57 -10.96 -22.86
CA THR A 27 1.14 -12.35 -23.11
C THR A 27 1.45 -13.15 -21.86
N PRO A 28 0.45 -13.45 -21.00
CA PRO A 28 0.71 -14.15 -19.75
C PRO A 28 1.18 -15.59 -20.01
N PRO A 29 2.23 -16.06 -19.32
CA PRO A 29 2.60 -17.48 -19.36
C PRO A 29 1.54 -18.33 -18.64
N PRO A 30 1.57 -19.68 -18.81
CA PRO A 30 0.73 -20.59 -18.04
C PRO A 30 0.83 -20.30 -16.53
N GLY A 31 -0.32 -20.22 -15.85
CA GLY A 31 -0.41 -19.87 -14.42
C GLY A 31 -0.49 -18.37 -14.13
N GLU A 32 -0.45 -17.52 -15.15
CA GLU A 32 -0.75 -16.09 -15.02
C GLU A 32 -2.04 -15.72 -15.77
N ALA A 33 -2.69 -14.67 -15.30
CA ALA A 33 -3.88 -14.09 -15.92
C ALA A 33 -3.56 -12.79 -16.64
N LEU A 34 -4.20 -12.54 -17.78
CA LEU A 34 -4.30 -11.22 -18.40
C LEU A 34 -5.50 -10.49 -17.80
N ILE A 35 -5.23 -9.32 -17.26
CA ILE A 35 -6.22 -8.52 -16.53
C ILE A 35 -6.36 -7.18 -17.25
N ARG A 36 -7.59 -6.84 -17.62
CA ARG A 36 -7.95 -5.50 -18.09
C ARG A 36 -8.10 -4.59 -16.88
N VAL A 37 -7.26 -3.58 -16.79
CA VAL A 37 -7.26 -2.62 -15.68
C VAL A 37 -8.47 -1.69 -15.79
N ARG A 38 -9.10 -1.38 -14.66
CA ARG A 38 -10.26 -0.48 -14.56
C ARG A 38 -9.92 0.78 -13.76
N CYS A 39 -9.19 0.60 -12.64
CA CYS A 39 -8.82 1.69 -11.75
C CYS A 39 -7.49 1.37 -11.06
N VAL A 40 -6.64 2.39 -10.91
CA VAL A 40 -5.34 2.29 -10.22
C VAL A 40 -5.17 3.44 -9.25
N GLY A 41 -4.68 3.15 -8.04
CA GLY A 41 -4.30 4.15 -7.05
C GLY A 41 -2.85 4.57 -7.18
N VAL A 42 -2.58 5.88 -7.06
CA VAL A 42 -1.19 6.38 -6.96
C VAL A 42 -0.71 6.24 -5.52
N CYS A 43 0.31 5.40 -5.32
CA CYS A 43 0.96 5.16 -4.03
C CYS A 43 2.13 6.13 -3.78
N SER A 44 2.51 6.31 -2.53
CA SER A 44 3.74 7.04 -2.20
C SER A 44 4.99 6.35 -2.74
N THR A 45 4.99 5.02 -2.86
CA THR A 45 6.08 4.26 -3.48
C THR A 45 6.28 4.63 -4.95
N ASP A 46 5.20 4.89 -5.70
CA ASP A 46 5.32 5.35 -7.10
C ASP A 46 6.01 6.71 -7.18
N LEU A 47 5.73 7.61 -6.22
CA LEU A 47 6.41 8.91 -6.12
C LEU A 47 7.89 8.76 -5.72
N GLU A 48 8.22 7.80 -4.86
CA GLU A 48 9.60 7.51 -4.47
C GLU A 48 10.40 6.86 -5.62
N LEU A 49 9.76 6.10 -6.51
CA LEU A 49 10.40 5.59 -7.74
C LEU A 49 10.90 6.74 -8.62
N LEU A 50 10.12 7.82 -8.78
CA LEU A 50 10.56 9.02 -9.49
C LEU A 50 11.78 9.70 -8.85
N LYS A 51 11.95 9.55 -7.53
CA LYS A 51 13.12 10.04 -6.80
C LYS A 51 14.31 9.08 -6.85
N GLY A 52 14.12 7.87 -7.43
CA GLY A 52 15.15 6.84 -7.56
C GLY A 52 15.30 5.96 -6.31
N TYR A 53 14.20 5.66 -5.62
CA TYR A 53 14.17 4.70 -4.51
C TYR A 53 14.60 3.29 -4.96
N TYR A 54 14.15 2.86 -6.17
CA TYR A 54 14.67 1.72 -6.92
C TYR A 54 15.07 2.15 -8.33
N LEU A 55 16.04 1.45 -8.92
CA LEU A 55 16.32 1.56 -10.35
C LEU A 55 15.26 0.72 -11.10
N TYR A 56 14.18 1.39 -11.47
CA TYR A 56 13.05 0.76 -12.17
C TYR A 56 12.82 1.43 -13.53
N SER A 57 12.69 0.62 -14.56
CA SER A 57 12.21 1.02 -15.89
C SER A 57 11.05 0.11 -16.28
N GLY A 58 9.91 0.70 -16.64
CA GLY A 58 8.70 -0.04 -16.97
C GLY A 58 7.42 0.69 -16.60
N ILE A 59 6.31 -0.03 -16.61
CA ILE A 59 4.99 0.48 -16.22
C ILE A 59 4.89 0.47 -14.70
N PRO A 60 4.68 1.64 -14.02
CA PRO A 60 4.50 1.70 -12.58
C PRO A 60 3.07 1.31 -12.15
N GLY A 61 2.80 1.37 -10.84
CA GLY A 61 1.47 1.13 -10.25
C GLY A 61 1.26 -0.29 -9.74
N HIS A 62 0.70 -0.38 -8.54
CA HIS A 62 0.55 -1.66 -7.84
C HIS A 62 -0.72 -1.74 -6.97
N GLU A 63 -1.49 -0.68 -6.88
CA GLU A 63 -2.81 -0.65 -6.23
C GLU A 63 -3.86 -0.61 -7.35
N PHE A 64 -4.49 -1.72 -7.68
CA PHE A 64 -5.38 -1.78 -8.85
C PHE A 64 -6.64 -2.59 -8.60
N VAL A 65 -7.63 -2.33 -9.42
CA VAL A 65 -8.76 -3.22 -9.68
C VAL A 65 -8.88 -3.43 -11.19
N GLY A 66 -9.17 -4.67 -11.59
CA GLY A 66 -9.34 -5.02 -13.00
C GLY A 66 -10.28 -6.20 -13.19
N GLN A 67 -10.42 -6.62 -14.44
CA GLN A 67 -11.24 -7.77 -14.83
C GLN A 67 -10.37 -8.78 -15.58
N VAL A 68 -10.50 -10.05 -15.23
CA VAL A 68 -9.73 -11.12 -15.86
C VAL A 68 -10.31 -11.41 -17.25
N GLU A 69 -9.46 -11.30 -18.28
CA GLU A 69 -9.81 -11.57 -19.68
C GLU A 69 -9.24 -12.89 -20.19
N GLN A 70 -8.08 -13.33 -19.64
CA GLN A 70 -7.49 -14.62 -19.97
C GLN A 70 -6.84 -15.22 -18.70
N ALA A 71 -7.02 -16.51 -18.50
CA ALA A 71 -6.40 -17.26 -17.41
C ALA A 71 -6.30 -18.74 -17.82
N MET A 72 -5.27 -19.09 -18.60
CA MET A 72 -5.08 -20.45 -19.11
C MET A 72 -4.87 -21.45 -17.97
N GLY A 73 -5.75 -22.46 -17.89
CA GLY A 73 -5.75 -23.46 -16.81
C GLY A 73 -6.36 -22.97 -15.50
N ALA A 74 -6.99 -21.78 -15.52
CA ALA A 74 -7.69 -21.20 -14.38
C ALA A 74 -8.94 -20.41 -14.85
N GLU A 75 -9.71 -21.01 -15.76
CA GLU A 75 -10.83 -20.40 -16.48
C GLU A 75 -11.97 -19.93 -15.54
N HIS A 76 -12.00 -20.44 -14.30
CA HIS A 76 -12.94 -19.98 -13.27
C HIS A 76 -12.73 -18.51 -12.87
N TRP A 77 -11.60 -17.90 -13.24
CA TRP A 77 -11.35 -16.47 -13.06
C TRP A 77 -11.89 -15.58 -14.18
N LEU A 78 -12.21 -16.14 -15.36
CA LEU A 78 -12.67 -15.34 -16.51
C LEU A 78 -13.87 -14.46 -16.15
N GLY A 79 -13.80 -13.19 -16.54
CA GLY A 79 -14.82 -12.18 -16.30
C GLY A 79 -14.91 -11.68 -14.85
N ARG A 80 -14.18 -12.25 -13.88
CA ARG A 80 -14.22 -11.81 -12.50
C ARG A 80 -13.47 -10.49 -12.32
N ARG A 81 -14.04 -9.61 -11.49
CA ARG A 81 -13.32 -8.44 -10.97
C ARG A 81 -12.33 -8.89 -9.92
N VAL A 82 -11.10 -8.39 -10.02
CA VAL A 82 -9.99 -8.80 -9.14
C VAL A 82 -9.15 -7.63 -8.68
N VAL A 83 -8.56 -7.80 -7.52
CA VAL A 83 -7.35 -7.10 -7.03
C VAL A 83 -6.25 -8.14 -6.91
N GLY A 84 -5.00 -7.73 -6.64
CA GLY A 84 -3.92 -8.71 -6.57
C GLY A 84 -2.80 -8.38 -5.61
N GLU A 85 -2.24 -9.43 -4.99
CA GLU A 85 -1.00 -9.32 -4.24
C GLU A 85 0.15 -8.92 -5.17
N ILE A 86 0.90 -7.90 -4.77
CA ILE A 86 1.92 -7.29 -5.64
C ILE A 86 3.20 -8.12 -5.78
N GLY A 87 3.47 -9.00 -4.82
CA GLY A 87 4.66 -9.85 -4.77
C GLY A 87 4.45 -11.19 -5.45
N ALA A 88 4.94 -11.37 -6.70
CA ALA A 88 4.92 -12.66 -7.38
C ALA A 88 6.14 -13.48 -6.94
N ALA A 89 5.91 -14.54 -6.15
CA ALA A 89 6.93 -15.42 -5.61
C ALA A 89 7.28 -16.53 -6.59
N CYS A 90 8.50 -17.11 -6.48
CA CYS A 90 8.92 -18.19 -7.37
C CYS A 90 8.33 -19.57 -7.01
N GLY A 91 7.70 -19.72 -5.85
CA GLY A 91 7.07 -20.96 -5.36
C GLY A 91 8.03 -22.07 -4.90
N ARG A 92 9.35 -22.01 -5.20
CA ARG A 92 10.29 -23.12 -5.05
C ARG A 92 11.51 -22.86 -4.15
N CYS A 93 11.80 -21.64 -3.77
CA CYS A 93 12.92 -21.35 -2.86
C CYS A 93 12.56 -21.70 -1.40
N SER A 94 13.56 -21.76 -0.53
CA SER A 94 13.39 -22.10 0.90
C SER A 94 12.39 -21.18 1.62
N ALA A 95 12.37 -19.91 1.27
CA ALA A 95 11.40 -18.97 1.81
C ALA A 95 9.97 -19.30 1.38
N CYS A 96 9.75 -19.64 0.09
CA CYS A 96 8.44 -20.04 -0.43
C CYS A 96 7.94 -21.33 0.20
N LEU A 97 8.78 -22.37 0.22
CA LEU A 97 8.46 -23.68 0.81
C LEU A 97 8.19 -23.57 2.32
N GLY A 98 8.85 -22.63 3.00
CA GLY A 98 8.63 -22.31 4.42
C GLY A 98 7.48 -21.34 4.69
N GLY A 99 6.57 -21.09 3.72
CA GLY A 99 5.39 -20.21 3.90
C GLY A 99 5.69 -18.70 3.96
N ARG A 100 6.92 -18.29 3.65
CA ARG A 100 7.38 -16.90 3.71
C ARG A 100 7.50 -16.29 2.31
N LYS A 101 6.46 -16.39 1.49
CA LYS A 101 6.42 -15.91 0.09
C LYS A 101 6.89 -14.47 -0.07
N ASN A 102 6.53 -13.58 0.87
CA ASN A 102 6.95 -12.17 0.88
C ASN A 102 8.48 -11.98 0.96
N HIS A 103 9.22 -13.00 1.37
CA HIS A 103 10.68 -13.01 1.49
C HIS A 103 11.35 -13.86 0.40
N CYS A 104 10.64 -14.21 -0.67
CA CYS A 104 11.18 -14.93 -1.80
C CYS A 104 12.33 -14.13 -2.43
N GLU A 105 13.50 -14.78 -2.61
CA GLU A 105 14.68 -14.14 -3.21
C GLU A 105 14.49 -13.82 -4.69
N GLY A 106 13.77 -14.69 -5.41
CA GLY A 106 13.45 -14.52 -6.83
C GLY A 106 12.11 -13.81 -7.08
N ARG A 107 11.53 -13.12 -6.09
CA ARG A 107 10.25 -12.43 -6.29
C ARG A 107 10.37 -11.27 -7.27
N THR A 108 9.36 -11.10 -8.09
CA THR A 108 9.09 -9.85 -8.79
C THR A 108 8.01 -9.07 -8.05
N VAL A 109 7.97 -7.74 -8.23
CA VAL A 109 6.97 -6.90 -7.55
C VAL A 109 6.30 -6.01 -8.58
N LEU A 110 4.98 -6.10 -8.68
CA LEU A 110 4.15 -5.38 -9.64
C LEU A 110 4.46 -3.88 -9.60
N GLY A 111 4.89 -3.32 -10.73
CA GLY A 111 5.18 -1.90 -10.89
C GLY A 111 6.39 -1.36 -10.10
N ILE A 112 7.22 -2.25 -9.49
CA ILE A 112 8.31 -1.84 -8.61
C ILE A 112 9.62 -2.60 -8.90
N VAL A 113 9.57 -3.94 -9.04
CA VAL A 113 10.77 -4.76 -9.25
C VAL A 113 10.51 -5.81 -10.33
N ASN A 114 11.18 -5.68 -11.48
CA ASN A 114 11.23 -6.67 -12.55
C ASN A 114 9.85 -7.19 -13.03
N ARG A 115 8.77 -6.42 -12.85
CA ARG A 115 7.42 -6.71 -13.36
C ARG A 115 6.71 -5.41 -13.67
N HIS A 116 6.15 -5.31 -14.87
CA HIS A 116 5.30 -4.19 -15.26
C HIS A 116 4.08 -4.08 -14.35
N GLY A 117 3.70 -2.85 -14.02
CA GLY A 117 2.62 -2.52 -13.10
C GLY A 117 1.27 -2.30 -13.76
N ALA A 118 0.39 -1.69 -13.01
CA ALA A 118 -1.02 -1.55 -13.32
C ALA A 118 -1.41 -0.20 -13.99
N MET A 119 -0.47 0.75 -14.13
CA MET A 119 -0.78 2.03 -14.80
C MET A 119 -0.72 1.88 -16.32
N ALA A 120 -1.49 0.91 -16.84
CA ALA A 120 -1.71 0.61 -18.25
C ALA A 120 -3.10 -0.03 -18.42
N GLU A 121 -3.56 -0.20 -19.67
CA GLU A 121 -4.85 -0.86 -19.95
C GLU A 121 -4.84 -2.35 -19.57
N TRP A 122 -3.66 -2.98 -19.57
CA TRP A 122 -3.51 -4.41 -19.29
C TRP A 122 -2.31 -4.69 -18.40
N LEU A 123 -2.45 -5.71 -17.55
CA LEU A 123 -1.35 -6.28 -16.77
C LEU A 123 -1.41 -7.81 -16.76
N ALA A 124 -0.28 -8.47 -16.48
CA ALA A 124 -0.20 -9.89 -16.22
C ALA A 124 0.23 -10.17 -14.77
N LEU A 125 -0.49 -11.08 -14.09
CA LEU A 125 -0.21 -11.45 -12.71
C LEU A 125 -0.50 -12.95 -12.48
N PRO A 126 0.29 -13.65 -11.63
CA PRO A 126 0.00 -15.03 -11.28
C PRO A 126 -1.41 -15.20 -10.71
N VAL A 127 -2.12 -16.24 -11.12
CA VAL A 127 -3.49 -16.50 -10.65
C VAL A 127 -3.57 -16.71 -9.13
N GLU A 128 -2.50 -17.20 -8.52
CA GLU A 128 -2.39 -17.36 -7.06
C GLU A 128 -2.33 -16.04 -6.28
N ASN A 129 -2.04 -14.94 -6.97
CA ASN A 129 -2.03 -13.59 -6.39
C ASN A 129 -3.39 -12.89 -6.46
N LEU A 130 -4.37 -13.48 -7.18
CA LEU A 130 -5.65 -12.83 -7.43
C LEU A 130 -6.63 -13.03 -6.27
N HIS A 131 -7.38 -11.97 -5.97
CA HIS A 131 -8.48 -11.98 -5.01
C HIS A 131 -9.73 -11.40 -5.69
N ALA A 132 -10.83 -12.14 -5.64
CA ALA A 132 -12.10 -11.70 -6.23
C ALA A 132 -12.65 -10.50 -5.44
N VAL A 133 -13.04 -9.46 -6.17
CA VAL A 133 -13.69 -8.29 -5.58
C VAL A 133 -15.18 -8.64 -5.34
N PRO A 134 -15.69 -8.45 -4.10
CA PRO A 134 -17.13 -8.62 -3.83
C PRO A 134 -18.01 -7.76 -4.75
N GLU A 135 -19.16 -8.28 -5.16
CA GLU A 135 -20.04 -7.59 -6.12
C GLU A 135 -20.51 -6.23 -5.62
N ASN A 136 -20.80 -6.12 -4.33
CA ASN A 136 -21.24 -4.89 -3.67
C ASN A 136 -20.12 -3.87 -3.42
N LEU A 137 -18.85 -4.20 -3.71
CA LEU A 137 -17.72 -3.31 -3.49
C LEU A 137 -17.40 -2.53 -4.78
N PRO A 138 -17.53 -1.18 -4.80
CA PRO A 138 -17.14 -0.37 -5.95
C PRO A 138 -15.64 -0.44 -6.24
N ASP A 139 -15.25 -0.27 -7.51
CA ASP A 139 -13.85 -0.29 -7.94
C ASP A 139 -12.99 0.74 -7.18
N GLU A 140 -13.52 1.95 -6.97
CA GLU A 140 -12.84 3.01 -6.22
C GLU A 140 -12.56 2.67 -4.74
N ALA A 141 -13.34 1.78 -4.15
CA ALA A 141 -13.06 1.27 -2.81
C ALA A 141 -12.17 0.03 -2.88
N ALA A 142 -12.38 -0.85 -3.86
CA ALA A 142 -11.60 -2.08 -4.02
C ALA A 142 -10.10 -1.81 -4.27
N VAL A 143 -9.76 -0.71 -4.94
CA VAL A 143 -8.37 -0.28 -5.18
C VAL A 143 -7.58 -0.06 -3.88
N PHE A 144 -8.24 0.17 -2.75
CA PHE A 144 -7.61 0.29 -1.43
C PHE A 144 -7.29 -1.06 -0.78
N ALA A 145 -7.61 -2.19 -1.40
CA ALA A 145 -7.34 -3.52 -0.82
C ALA A 145 -5.84 -3.72 -0.53
N GLU A 146 -4.96 -3.30 -1.44
CA GLU A 146 -3.50 -3.41 -1.26
C GLU A 146 -3.01 -2.62 -0.04
N PRO A 147 -3.20 -1.28 0.04
CA PRO A 147 -2.70 -0.52 1.17
C PRO A 147 -3.43 -0.85 2.49
N LEU A 148 -4.70 -1.30 2.46
CA LEU A 148 -5.39 -1.77 3.66
C LEU A 148 -4.84 -3.12 4.12
N ALA A 149 -4.55 -4.05 3.21
CA ALA A 149 -3.87 -5.29 3.54
C ALA A 149 -2.52 -5.01 4.23
N ALA A 150 -1.76 -4.03 3.69
CA ALA A 150 -0.52 -3.61 4.34
C ALA A 150 -0.76 -3.05 5.76
N ALA A 151 -1.84 -2.33 6.02
CA ALA A 151 -2.21 -1.86 7.36
C ALA A 151 -2.54 -3.04 8.30
N LEU A 152 -3.32 -4.00 7.83
CA LEU A 152 -3.73 -5.20 8.61
C LEU A 152 -2.54 -6.10 8.97
N ARG A 153 -1.44 -6.05 8.24
CA ARG A 153 -0.23 -6.82 8.55
C ARG A 153 0.30 -6.56 9.96
N ILE A 154 0.07 -5.39 10.50
CA ILE A 154 0.49 -5.02 11.86
C ILE A 154 -0.10 -6.01 12.87
N GLN A 155 -1.41 -6.27 12.78
CA GLN A 155 -2.11 -7.17 13.68
C GLN A 155 -1.66 -8.63 13.58
N GLU A 156 -1.21 -9.08 12.39
CA GLU A 156 -0.65 -10.43 12.23
C GLU A 156 0.74 -10.57 12.87
N GLN A 157 1.53 -9.49 12.85
CA GLN A 157 2.91 -9.52 13.36
C GLN A 157 2.97 -9.18 14.84
N ARG A 158 2.16 -8.24 15.29
CA ARG A 158 2.08 -7.74 16.66
C ARG A 158 0.60 -7.48 16.99
N PRO A 159 -0.13 -8.46 17.53
CA PRO A 159 -1.51 -8.25 17.96
C PRO A 159 -1.61 -7.07 18.95
N ILE A 160 -2.53 -6.17 18.66
CA ILE A 160 -2.84 -4.99 19.48
C ILE A 160 -4.25 -5.18 20.01
N GLY A 161 -4.43 -5.00 21.32
CA GLY A 161 -5.69 -5.28 21.97
C GLY A 161 -6.17 -4.15 22.88
N ARG A 162 -7.25 -4.45 23.59
CA ARG A 162 -7.91 -3.51 24.51
C ARG A 162 -6.95 -3.01 25.58
N GLY A 163 -6.95 -1.70 25.80
CA GLY A 163 -6.21 -1.02 26.86
C GLY A 163 -4.77 -0.70 26.53
N GLU A 164 -4.23 -1.16 25.38
CA GLU A 164 -2.91 -0.75 24.94
C GLU A 164 -2.92 0.70 24.46
N GLN A 165 -1.91 1.47 24.85
CA GLN A 165 -1.68 2.84 24.39
C GLN A 165 -1.01 2.80 23.02
N VAL A 166 -1.72 3.22 21.98
CA VAL A 166 -1.25 3.11 20.60
C VAL A 166 -1.17 4.48 19.92
N LEU A 167 -0.04 4.77 19.35
CA LEU A 167 0.18 5.99 18.57
C LEU A 167 0.41 5.65 17.10
N VAL A 168 -0.31 6.32 16.20
CA VAL A 168 0.03 6.36 14.77
C VAL A 168 0.66 7.72 14.46
N VAL A 169 1.91 7.71 13.98
CA VAL A 169 2.64 8.90 13.57
C VAL A 169 2.49 9.08 12.06
N GLY A 170 1.69 10.07 11.68
CA GLY A 170 1.37 10.37 10.28
C GLY A 170 -0.07 10.04 9.90
N ALA A 171 -0.89 11.08 9.66
CA ALA A 171 -2.28 10.98 9.17
C ALA A 171 -2.35 11.01 7.63
N GLY A 172 -1.37 10.40 6.94
CA GLY A 172 -1.34 10.30 5.48
C GLY A 172 -2.19 9.14 4.95
N LYS A 173 -1.95 8.76 3.68
CA LYS A 173 -2.66 7.67 2.96
C LYS A 173 -2.72 6.38 3.79
N LEU A 174 -1.56 5.88 4.21
CA LEU A 174 -1.46 4.63 4.97
C LEU A 174 -1.87 4.80 6.43
N GLY A 175 -1.47 5.92 7.08
CA GLY A 175 -1.80 6.17 8.48
C GLY A 175 -3.31 6.24 8.75
N ASN A 176 -4.10 6.77 7.82
CA ASN A 176 -5.56 6.73 7.89
C ASN A 176 -6.11 5.30 7.87
N LEU A 177 -5.60 4.44 6.99
CA LEU A 177 -6.02 3.04 6.92
C LEU A 177 -5.60 2.25 8.17
N VAL A 178 -4.37 2.48 8.67
CA VAL A 178 -3.89 1.90 9.93
C VAL A 178 -4.78 2.32 11.09
N ALA A 179 -5.08 3.60 11.23
CA ALA A 179 -5.91 4.09 12.32
C ALA A 179 -7.32 3.49 12.30
N GLN A 180 -7.94 3.42 11.11
CA GLN A 180 -9.27 2.82 10.96
C GLN A 180 -9.26 1.31 11.23
N SER A 181 -8.19 0.59 10.83
CA SER A 181 -8.07 -0.85 11.09
C SER A 181 -7.80 -1.18 12.56
N LEU A 182 -7.19 -0.27 13.31
CA LEU A 182 -6.92 -0.43 14.73
C LEU A 182 -8.09 -0.01 15.64
N GLY A 183 -8.95 0.90 15.18
CA GLY A 183 -10.10 1.38 15.96
C GLY A 183 -10.94 0.26 16.61
N PRO A 184 -11.33 -0.81 15.88
CA PRO A 184 -12.13 -1.90 16.42
C PRO A 184 -11.44 -2.76 17.50
N THR A 185 -10.12 -2.67 17.67
CA THR A 185 -9.37 -3.48 18.64
C THR A 185 -9.65 -3.09 20.10
N GLY A 186 -10.19 -1.88 20.32
CA GLY A 186 -10.42 -1.33 21.64
C GLY A 186 -9.16 -0.80 22.32
N CYS A 187 -8.07 -0.62 21.60
CA CYS A 187 -6.88 0.08 22.08
C CYS A 187 -7.16 1.58 22.30
N ASP A 188 -6.38 2.22 23.15
CA ASP A 188 -6.40 3.67 23.33
C ASP A 188 -5.57 4.33 22.22
N LEU A 189 -6.24 4.65 21.08
CA LEU A 189 -5.61 5.08 19.86
C LEU A 189 -5.52 6.60 19.77
N LEU A 190 -4.30 7.10 19.52
CA LEU A 190 -4.01 8.49 19.16
C LEU A 190 -3.35 8.52 17.77
N VAL A 191 -3.79 9.45 16.93
CA VAL A 191 -3.13 9.72 15.64
C VAL A 191 -2.58 11.13 15.63
N ILE A 192 -1.29 11.29 15.32
CA ILE A 192 -0.70 12.61 15.14
C ILE A 192 -0.36 12.87 13.68
N GLY A 193 -0.55 14.11 13.26
CA GLY A 193 -0.30 14.53 11.88
C GLY A 193 -0.07 16.02 11.74
N ARG A 194 0.30 16.45 10.53
CA ARG A 194 0.58 17.86 10.22
C ARG A 194 -0.57 18.57 9.51
N HIS A 195 -1.44 17.83 8.82
CA HIS A 195 -2.54 18.36 8.03
C HIS A 195 -3.85 18.17 8.79
N SER A 196 -4.45 19.26 9.23
CA SER A 196 -5.71 19.27 10.00
C SER A 196 -6.83 18.55 9.26
N GLU A 197 -6.96 18.78 7.95
CA GLU A 197 -7.99 18.15 7.11
C GLU A 197 -7.94 16.61 7.19
N ASN A 198 -6.73 16.04 7.17
CA ASN A 198 -6.56 14.59 7.28
C ASN A 198 -6.83 14.06 8.69
N LEU A 199 -6.53 14.85 9.73
CA LEU A 199 -6.86 14.53 11.11
C LEU A 199 -8.37 14.60 11.35
N ASP A 200 -9.06 15.57 10.74
CA ASP A 200 -10.51 15.74 10.85
C ASP A 200 -11.29 14.55 10.25
N LEU A 201 -10.75 13.89 9.22
CA LEU A 201 -11.34 12.65 8.68
C LEU A 201 -11.39 11.56 9.76
N LEU A 202 -10.34 11.42 10.54
CA LEU A 202 -10.24 10.44 11.63
C LEU A 202 -11.06 10.86 12.85
N ALA A 203 -11.04 12.16 13.20
CA ALA A 203 -11.80 12.71 14.31
C ALA A 203 -13.32 12.51 14.12
N ARG A 204 -13.84 12.68 12.89
CA ARG A 204 -15.24 12.38 12.54
C ARG A 204 -15.62 10.92 12.74
N ARG A 205 -14.65 10.01 12.81
CA ARG A 205 -14.83 8.59 13.10
C ARG A 205 -14.61 8.25 14.58
N GLY A 206 -14.49 9.26 15.45
CA GLY A 206 -14.26 9.06 16.88
C GLY A 206 -12.84 8.67 17.26
N ILE A 207 -11.87 8.73 16.33
CA ILE A 207 -10.46 8.46 16.61
C ILE A 207 -9.82 9.73 17.16
N ARG A 208 -9.12 9.64 18.30
CA ARG A 208 -8.42 10.80 18.87
C ARG A 208 -7.27 11.23 17.95
N THR A 209 -7.18 12.52 17.72
CA THR A 209 -6.16 13.13 16.86
C THR A 209 -5.42 14.25 17.59
N GLY A 210 -4.21 14.56 17.13
CA GLY A 210 -3.41 15.64 17.69
C GLY A 210 -2.23 16.01 16.81
N THR A 211 -1.42 16.94 17.30
CA THR A 211 -0.18 17.36 16.67
C THR A 211 1.03 16.82 17.45
N ALA A 212 2.23 16.96 16.90
CA ALA A 212 3.44 16.46 17.52
C ALA A 212 3.79 17.15 18.86
N GLU A 213 3.25 18.37 19.10
CA GLU A 213 3.44 19.12 20.34
C GLU A 213 2.72 18.48 21.55
N ALA A 214 1.62 17.77 21.29
CA ALA A 214 0.85 17.06 22.32
C ALA A 214 1.32 15.62 22.55
N LEU A 215 2.49 15.23 22.01
CA LEU A 215 3.00 13.88 22.07
C LEU A 215 3.36 13.48 23.52
N PRO A 216 2.73 12.46 24.11
CA PRO A 216 3.14 11.92 25.40
C PRO A 216 4.49 11.20 25.24
N GLU A 217 5.49 11.60 26.02
CA GLU A 217 6.82 10.98 25.94
C GLU A 217 6.84 9.64 26.70
N ARG A 218 7.51 8.63 26.12
CA ARG A 218 7.81 7.32 26.72
C ARG A 218 6.60 6.62 27.37
N SER A 219 5.43 6.72 26.75
CA SER A 219 4.17 6.22 27.33
C SER A 219 3.40 5.26 26.42
N MET A 220 3.76 5.15 25.15
CA MET A 220 3.03 4.34 24.18
C MET A 220 3.53 2.89 24.17
N ASP A 221 2.62 1.91 24.27
CA ASP A 221 2.93 0.48 24.12
C ASP A 221 3.38 0.16 22.70
N VAL A 222 2.66 0.72 21.72
CA VAL A 222 2.93 0.54 20.28
C VAL A 222 2.91 1.88 19.58
N VAL A 223 3.93 2.14 18.78
CA VAL A 223 3.97 3.30 17.89
C VAL A 223 4.10 2.83 16.44
N VAL A 224 3.15 3.22 15.58
CA VAL A 224 3.18 2.90 14.15
C VAL A 224 3.66 4.13 13.38
N GLU A 225 4.83 4.02 12.75
CA GLU A 225 5.45 5.10 11.98
C GLU A 225 4.99 5.04 10.51
N CYS A 226 4.25 6.05 10.05
CA CYS A 226 3.62 6.14 8.71
C CYS A 226 3.91 7.47 8.00
N THR A 227 4.98 8.20 8.37
CA THR A 227 5.22 9.57 7.86
C THR A 227 5.89 9.62 6.49
N GLY A 228 6.64 8.57 6.13
CA GLY A 228 7.45 8.56 4.93
C GLY A 228 8.71 9.44 4.99
N ASN A 229 9.18 9.78 6.19
CA ASN A 229 10.40 10.59 6.36
C ASN A 229 11.14 10.28 7.69
N PRO A 230 12.44 10.62 7.79
CA PRO A 230 13.26 10.33 8.98
C PRO A 230 12.75 10.96 10.29
N ALA A 231 12.09 12.11 10.23
CA ALA A 231 11.56 12.79 11.42
C ALA A 231 10.48 11.96 12.14
N GLY A 232 9.73 11.12 11.39
CA GLY A 232 8.75 10.21 11.96
C GLY A 232 9.35 9.19 12.92
N ILE A 233 10.54 8.65 12.60
CA ILE A 233 11.24 7.70 13.46
C ILE A 233 11.66 8.37 14.77
N ALA A 234 12.14 9.63 14.73
CA ALA A 234 12.49 10.37 15.93
C ALA A 234 11.28 10.60 16.85
N LEU A 235 10.11 10.95 16.28
CA LEU A 235 8.86 11.07 17.04
C LEU A 235 8.45 9.72 17.63
N ALA A 236 8.50 8.65 16.84
CA ALA A 236 8.16 7.30 17.31
C ALA A 236 9.06 6.86 18.48
N ARG A 237 10.37 7.13 18.40
CA ARG A 237 11.31 6.81 19.49
C ARG A 237 11.05 7.59 20.78
N ARG A 238 10.64 8.85 20.67
CA ARG A 238 10.28 9.68 21.84
C ARG A 238 9.00 9.19 22.52
N ALA A 239 8.04 8.70 21.74
CA ALA A 239 6.73 8.29 22.23
C ALA A 239 6.72 6.89 22.85
N VAL A 240 7.48 5.95 22.28
CA VAL A 240 7.46 4.56 22.74
C VAL A 240 8.02 4.45 24.16
N ARG A 241 7.34 3.69 25.03
CA ARG A 241 7.81 3.39 26.39
C ARG A 241 8.94 2.35 26.38
N PRO A 242 9.70 2.21 27.47
CA PRO A 242 10.57 1.03 27.66
C PRO A 242 9.77 -0.28 27.53
N GLY A 243 10.35 -1.28 26.84
CA GLY A 243 9.70 -2.54 26.50
C GLY A 243 8.60 -2.44 25.45
N GLY A 244 8.40 -1.26 24.82
CA GLY A 244 7.40 -1.04 23.78
C GLY A 244 7.85 -1.46 22.40
N THR A 245 6.97 -1.28 21.41
CA THR A 245 7.22 -1.66 20.00
C THR A 245 7.04 -0.46 19.07
N VAL A 246 8.02 -0.22 18.20
CA VAL A 246 7.88 0.69 17.05
C VAL A 246 7.69 -0.13 15.79
N VAL A 247 6.52 0.00 15.14
CA VAL A 247 6.21 -0.63 13.85
C VAL A 247 6.56 0.34 12.72
N LEU A 248 7.51 -0.04 11.88
CA LEU A 248 7.98 0.75 10.75
C LEU A 248 7.18 0.40 9.50
N LYS A 249 6.38 1.34 9.02
CA LYS A 249 5.57 1.20 7.78
C LYS A 249 6.10 2.04 6.63
N SER A 250 6.90 3.06 6.92
CA SER A 250 7.42 3.96 5.91
C SER A 250 8.56 3.34 5.12
N THR A 251 8.53 3.56 3.81
CA THR A 251 9.66 3.33 2.91
C THR A 251 9.94 4.65 2.18
N TYR A 252 11.20 5.08 2.16
CA TYR A 252 11.64 6.30 1.48
C TYR A 252 13.11 6.18 1.08
N ARG A 253 13.53 7.04 0.16
CA ARG A 253 14.94 7.15 -0.22
C ARG A 253 15.69 7.92 0.86
N GLY A 254 16.78 7.35 1.37
CA GLY A 254 17.68 7.97 2.37
C GLY A 254 17.82 7.12 3.62
N GLU A 255 18.53 7.65 4.57
CA GLU A 255 18.82 7.03 5.86
C GLU A 255 18.18 7.81 7.01
N ALA A 256 17.88 7.12 8.10
CA ALA A 256 17.43 7.72 9.34
C ALA A 256 18.46 7.44 10.43
N SER A 257 18.81 8.47 11.20
CA SER A 257 19.62 8.31 12.40
C SER A 257 18.78 7.74 13.53
N LEU A 258 19.32 6.77 14.24
CA LEU A 258 18.67 6.12 15.37
C LEU A 258 19.67 5.88 16.51
N ASP A 259 19.29 6.24 17.75
CA ASP A 259 20.06 5.94 18.94
C ASP A 259 19.91 4.46 19.30
N LEU A 260 20.86 3.63 18.85
CA LEU A 260 20.86 2.20 19.10
C LEU A 260 21.10 1.87 20.58
N SER A 261 21.92 2.65 21.29
CA SER A 261 22.16 2.45 22.73
C SER A 261 20.88 2.66 23.54
N GLY A 262 20.13 3.72 23.21
CA GLY A 262 18.85 3.97 23.83
C GLY A 262 17.79 2.89 23.54
N LEU A 263 17.83 2.27 22.35
CA LEU A 263 16.96 1.11 22.06
C LEU A 263 17.30 -0.10 22.92
N VAL A 264 18.59 -0.38 23.12
CA VAL A 264 19.06 -1.50 23.97
C VAL A 264 18.67 -1.27 25.44
N VAL A 265 18.95 -0.06 25.97
CA VAL A 265 18.65 0.28 27.37
C VAL A 265 17.15 0.23 27.67
N ASP A 266 16.35 0.68 26.73
CA ASP A 266 14.88 0.68 26.87
C ASP A 266 14.22 -0.63 26.38
N GLU A 267 14.98 -1.61 25.87
CA GLU A 267 14.46 -2.89 25.32
C GLU A 267 13.36 -2.70 24.30
N VAL A 268 13.48 -1.67 23.41
CA VAL A 268 12.49 -1.33 22.42
C VAL A 268 12.58 -2.28 21.23
N THR A 269 11.44 -2.88 20.85
CA THR A 269 11.34 -3.69 19.62
C THR A 269 11.14 -2.79 18.40
N LEU A 270 11.96 -2.97 17.34
CA LEU A 270 11.72 -2.40 16.01
C LEU A 270 11.16 -3.48 15.08
N LEU A 271 9.97 -3.26 14.56
CA LEU A 271 9.26 -4.20 13.69
C LEU A 271 9.03 -3.61 12.30
N GLY A 272 9.71 -4.13 11.28
CA GLY A 272 9.40 -3.83 9.89
C GLY A 272 8.10 -4.51 9.45
N SER A 273 7.19 -3.78 8.83
CA SER A 273 5.90 -4.31 8.39
C SER A 273 5.56 -3.85 6.97
N ARG A 274 5.14 -4.80 6.11
CA ARG A 274 4.97 -4.57 4.67
C ARG A 274 3.60 -5.07 4.17
N CYS A 275 3.58 -6.04 3.26
CA CYS A 275 2.39 -6.63 2.65
C CYS A 275 1.61 -7.51 3.64
N GLY A 276 0.30 -7.52 3.53
CA GLY A 276 -0.59 -8.25 4.44
C GLY A 276 -1.75 -8.96 3.73
N PRO A 277 -2.77 -9.40 4.48
CA PRO A 277 -3.82 -10.26 3.99
C PRO A 277 -4.88 -9.50 3.17
N PHE A 278 -5.08 -9.89 1.92
CA PHE A 278 -6.05 -9.24 1.01
C PHE A 278 -7.50 -9.60 1.34
N THR A 279 -7.80 -10.85 1.66
CA THR A 279 -9.18 -11.28 1.95
C THR A 279 -9.80 -10.49 3.10
N PRO A 280 -9.15 -10.36 4.28
CA PRO A 280 -9.67 -9.50 5.35
C PRO A 280 -9.80 -8.03 4.94
N ALA A 281 -8.89 -7.51 4.10
CA ALA A 281 -8.98 -6.14 3.63
C ALA A 281 -10.24 -5.92 2.76
N LEU A 282 -10.52 -6.83 1.82
CA LEU A 282 -11.72 -6.78 1.00
C LEU A 282 -12.99 -6.90 1.85
N ASP A 283 -13.00 -7.75 2.87
CA ASP A 283 -14.12 -7.92 3.78
C ASP A 283 -14.44 -6.65 4.55
N LEU A 284 -13.43 -5.96 5.09
CA LEU A 284 -13.61 -4.70 5.82
C LEU A 284 -14.13 -3.59 4.89
N LEU A 285 -13.63 -3.52 3.65
CA LEU A 285 -14.10 -2.56 2.65
C LEU A 285 -15.55 -2.85 2.24
N ALA A 286 -15.89 -4.11 1.99
CA ALA A 286 -17.25 -4.52 1.59
C ALA A 286 -18.30 -4.27 2.68
N ARG A 287 -17.91 -4.41 3.96
CA ARG A 287 -18.75 -4.09 5.13
C ARG A 287 -18.73 -2.60 5.50
N LYS A 288 -17.94 -1.78 4.80
CA LYS A 288 -17.74 -0.36 5.08
C LYS A 288 -17.23 -0.06 6.50
N GLU A 289 -16.55 -1.01 7.11
CA GLU A 289 -15.88 -0.83 8.41
C GLU A 289 -14.67 0.10 8.28
N VAL A 290 -14.03 0.09 7.10
CA VAL A 290 -13.02 1.07 6.69
C VAL A 290 -13.62 1.95 5.60
N GLU A 291 -13.69 3.26 5.87
CA GLU A 291 -14.21 4.26 4.96
C GLU A 291 -13.05 4.84 4.13
N VAL A 292 -13.18 4.79 2.81
CA VAL A 292 -12.12 5.20 1.89
C VAL A 292 -12.54 6.26 0.88
N ALA A 293 -13.83 6.51 0.74
CA ALA A 293 -14.33 7.47 -0.26
C ALA A 293 -13.83 8.89 0.02
N SER A 294 -13.79 9.30 1.31
CA SER A 294 -13.26 10.60 1.72
C SER A 294 -11.74 10.73 1.56
N LEU A 295 -11.04 9.63 1.34
CA LEU A 295 -9.60 9.64 1.08
C LEU A 295 -9.27 9.93 -0.40
N ILE A 296 -10.25 9.86 -1.30
CA ILE A 296 -10.05 10.07 -2.75
C ILE A 296 -10.13 11.57 -3.05
N HIS A 297 -8.98 12.18 -3.33
CA HIS A 297 -8.88 13.61 -3.61
C HIS A 297 -9.06 13.96 -5.09
N ALA A 298 -8.68 13.08 -6.01
CA ALA A 298 -8.82 13.35 -7.43
C ALA A 298 -8.89 12.07 -8.27
N ARG A 299 -9.42 12.22 -9.49
CA ARG A 299 -9.57 11.20 -10.51
C ARG A 299 -9.06 11.73 -11.83
N TYR A 300 -8.27 10.95 -12.53
CA TYR A 300 -7.67 11.30 -13.81
C TYR A 300 -7.79 10.14 -14.80
N PRO A 301 -7.97 10.42 -16.09
CA PRO A 301 -7.74 9.41 -17.11
C PRO A 301 -6.24 9.07 -17.19
N LEU A 302 -5.91 7.86 -17.61
CA LEU A 302 -4.53 7.35 -17.66
C LEU A 302 -3.59 8.28 -18.47
N ARG A 303 -4.08 8.90 -19.55
CA ARG A 303 -3.30 9.85 -20.36
C ARG A 303 -2.84 11.10 -19.59
N GLU A 304 -3.50 11.46 -18.50
CA GLU A 304 -3.16 12.58 -17.62
C GLU A 304 -2.35 12.10 -16.38
N GLY A 305 -1.61 11.00 -16.53
CA GLY A 305 -0.86 10.40 -15.43
C GLY A 305 0.22 11.32 -14.84
N LYS A 306 0.84 12.20 -15.65
CA LYS A 306 1.82 13.17 -15.13
C LYS A 306 1.17 14.16 -14.17
N GLU A 307 0.00 14.67 -14.53
CA GLU A 307 -0.81 15.59 -13.73
C GLU A 307 -1.29 14.90 -12.44
N ALA A 308 -1.72 13.63 -12.55
CA ALA A 308 -2.10 12.81 -11.41
C ALA A 308 -0.94 12.62 -10.43
N PHE A 309 0.25 12.33 -10.90
CA PHE A 309 1.45 12.22 -10.05
C PHE A 309 1.82 13.55 -9.41
N ALA A 310 1.80 14.63 -10.17
CA ALA A 310 2.03 15.97 -9.65
C ALA A 310 1.00 16.35 -8.56
N HIS A 311 -0.27 15.98 -8.75
CA HIS A 311 -1.31 16.17 -7.73
C HIS A 311 -1.06 15.29 -6.51
N ALA A 312 -0.79 14.00 -6.69
CA ALA A 312 -0.54 13.06 -5.60
C ALA A 312 0.69 13.41 -4.74
N ALA A 313 1.63 14.17 -5.29
CA ALA A 313 2.82 14.65 -4.59
C ALA A 313 2.58 15.89 -3.71
N ARG A 314 1.42 16.56 -3.82
CA ARG A 314 1.11 17.75 -3.02
C ARG A 314 0.91 17.38 -1.55
N PRO A 315 1.38 18.23 -0.61
CA PRO A 315 1.12 18.03 0.82
C PRO A 315 -0.37 17.92 1.13
N GLY A 316 -0.72 17.01 2.03
CA GLY A 316 -2.11 16.79 2.44
C GLY A 316 -2.94 15.90 1.52
N VAL A 317 -2.54 15.69 0.27
CA VAL A 317 -3.27 14.82 -0.67
C VAL A 317 -3.16 13.35 -0.26
N LEU A 318 -4.32 12.67 -0.15
CA LEU A 318 -4.37 11.28 0.25
C LEU A 318 -4.35 10.33 -0.96
N LYS A 319 -5.44 10.12 -1.66
CA LYS A 319 -5.46 9.19 -2.80
C LYS A 319 -5.84 9.90 -4.09
N VAL A 320 -5.07 9.64 -5.14
CA VAL A 320 -5.38 10.00 -6.52
C VAL A 320 -5.58 8.71 -7.30
N LEU A 321 -6.65 8.66 -8.09
CA LEU A 321 -7.01 7.51 -8.91
C LEU A 321 -6.75 7.80 -10.38
N LEU A 322 -6.35 6.76 -11.12
CA LEU A 322 -6.21 6.72 -12.57
C LEU A 322 -7.18 5.70 -13.16
N TYR A 323 -7.77 6.03 -14.31
CA TYR A 323 -8.67 5.16 -15.07
C TYR A 323 -8.06 4.87 -16.44
N ALA A 324 -7.98 3.57 -16.79
CA ALA A 324 -7.48 3.10 -18.06
C ALA A 324 -8.55 3.17 -19.18
#